data_e7c007abead6be12dc0a7eca8d65c9a6
#
_entry.id   e7c007abead6be12dc0a7eca8d65c9a6
#
_cell.length_a   1.000
_cell.length_b   1.000
_cell.length_c   1.000
_cell.angle_alpha   90.00
_cell.angle_beta   90.00
_cell.angle_gamma   90.00
#
_symmetry.space_group_name_H-M   'P 1'
#
loop_
_entity.id
_entity.type
_entity.pdbx_description
1 polymer ?
#
loop_
_entity_poly.entity_id
_entity_poly.type
_entity_poly.pdbx_seq_one_letter_code
_entity_poly.pdbx_strand_id
1 'polypeptide(L)'
;MKKILCGLIVVGMISGCSDPILQNESEKPEPEKAFALVDVMSGNAVLEDWHENNVITRVIWQKLKLSEACGEKYPALLDAFEKYNEESLTEAKAQMYELTPLAKEMEGEEYNPVYCGAEAKLYLQRADNHIVSFFEGVETYTGGIHPDYVVNGRNYSPETGAEVKLTEVLTDTKDLPSILEKKITEKYPGVTFFELEDTFSKYKPEEFTWTADYQGITFWFSPYEIAAYAVGTLSAKIWFDEYPELFNKAYVEAPSDYVMTLPVGHEIEFDLEGDGVKDTIYTEKRLDQYGSYNMLSVTVNGKTGTDEINYAYDFDVYLVHMDDKNYIYSDSTSDNDYHMFCTWDINGDTPKITQELYGTEMDYHFVEEGYETGTVYKQAFNHPESFVLETRFDILGTRGATAAYQVSKTDGTPEMKDGVYTFNYGHEVTTSIPLEAELLPDMEKTELPVGTSLTPYQTDGKSYVDLKTKEEQIVRLAIDESDWPRKVNGIPEDECFENLMYAG
;
A
#
# COMPACT_ATOMS: atom_id res chain seq x y z
N MET A 1 21.36 58.56 12.60
CA MET A 1 21.03 60.03 12.75
C MET A 1 19.54 60.21 12.57
N LYS A 2 18.92 60.93 13.53
CA LYS A 2 17.60 61.56 13.57
C LYS A 2 16.40 60.56 13.62
N LYS A 3 15.75 60.31 14.76
CA LYS A 3 14.98 61.16 15.72
C LYS A 3 13.74 61.75 15.03
N ILE A 4 12.50 61.61 15.50
CA ILE A 4 11.73 62.04 16.67
C ILE A 4 10.30 62.20 16.10
N LEU A 5 9.13 62.04 16.69
CA LEU A 5 8.52 62.52 17.92
C LEU A 5 7.15 61.96 18.14
N CYS A 6 6.83 61.49 19.28
CA CYS A 6 5.84 61.77 20.28
C CYS A 6 4.58 62.59 19.92
N GLY A 7 3.46 62.09 20.39
CA GLY A 7 2.24 62.84 20.65
C GLY A 7 1.37 62.16 21.68
N LEU A 8 1.52 62.52 22.94
CA LEU A 8 0.64 62.22 24.07
C LEU A 8 -0.58 63.16 24.05
N ILE A 9 -1.77 62.68 24.27
CA ILE A 9 -2.85 63.48 24.87
C ILE A 9 -3.55 62.59 25.90
N VAL A 10 -3.67 63.16 27.10
CA VAL A 10 -4.25 62.62 28.35
C VAL A 10 -5.60 63.25 28.57
N VAL A 11 -6.43 62.53 29.32
CA VAL A 11 -7.48 62.98 30.25
C VAL A 11 -8.94 62.73 29.89
N GLY A 12 -9.58 62.04 30.78
CA GLY A 12 -11.02 62.07 31.01
C GLY A 12 -11.56 60.90 31.84
N MET A 13 -11.36 60.90 33.16
CA MET A 13 -12.09 60.01 34.09
C MET A 13 -13.56 60.40 34.13
N ILE A 14 -14.44 59.40 34.01
CA ILE A 14 -15.76 59.39 34.66
C ILE A 14 -15.99 57.95 35.18
N SER A 15 -16.14 57.83 36.50
CA SER A 15 -16.53 56.64 37.23
C SER A 15 -18.00 56.33 37.03
N GLY A 16 -18.28 55.08 36.69
CA GLY A 16 -19.59 54.48 36.72
C GLY A 16 -19.44 52.98 37.02
N CYS A 17 -19.79 52.60 38.26
CA CYS A 17 -19.90 51.16 38.61
C CYS A 17 -21.07 50.53 37.86
N SER A 18 -20.77 49.47 37.12
CA SER A 18 -21.74 48.44 36.77
C SER A 18 -20.96 47.15 36.60
N ASP A 19 -21.48 46.05 37.16
CA ASP A 19 -20.90 44.72 37.24
C ASP A 19 -20.48 44.21 35.87
N PRO A 20 -19.33 43.47 35.78
CA PRO A 20 -18.96 42.78 34.54
C PRO A 20 -19.86 41.57 34.36
N ILE A 21 -20.79 41.65 33.41
CA ILE A 21 -21.38 40.49 32.79
C ILE A 21 -20.20 39.76 32.11
N LEU A 22 -19.87 38.59 32.59
CA LEU A 22 -19.02 37.62 31.91
C LEU A 22 -19.66 37.30 30.55
N GLN A 23 -19.25 38.01 29.53
CA GLN A 23 -19.47 37.54 28.17
C GLN A 23 -18.58 36.28 28.02
N ASN A 24 -19.22 35.11 27.93
CA ASN A 24 -18.62 33.95 27.34
C ASN A 24 -18.11 34.38 25.97
N GLU A 25 -16.81 34.50 25.82
CA GLU A 25 -16.18 34.44 24.51
C GLU A 25 -16.58 33.09 23.93
N SER A 26 -17.56 33.10 23.01
CA SER A 26 -17.78 31.97 22.15
C SER A 26 -16.46 31.70 21.45
N GLU A 27 -15.85 30.57 21.75
CA GLU A 27 -14.71 30.03 20.99
C GLU A 27 -15.09 30.19 19.51
N LYS A 28 -14.28 30.96 18.78
CA LYS A 28 -14.36 30.96 17.31
C LYS A 28 -14.13 29.52 16.91
N PRO A 29 -14.99 28.93 16.08
CA PRO A 29 -14.71 27.62 15.53
C PRO A 29 -13.32 27.69 14.92
N GLU A 30 -12.45 26.76 15.31
CA GLU A 30 -11.18 26.56 14.62
C GLU A 30 -11.48 26.40 13.11
N PRO A 31 -10.65 26.97 12.24
CA PRO A 31 -10.84 26.78 10.81
C PRO A 31 -10.83 25.26 10.54
N GLU A 32 -11.87 24.76 9.90
CA GLU A 32 -11.98 23.38 9.45
C GLU A 32 -10.67 23.01 8.72
N LYS A 33 -9.98 21.97 9.19
CA LYS A 33 -8.74 21.51 8.55
C LYS A 33 -9.10 21.04 7.15
N ALA A 34 -8.43 21.57 6.14
CA ALA A 34 -8.58 21.07 4.78
C ALA A 34 -8.26 19.58 4.74
N PHE A 35 -9.10 18.79 4.06
CA PHE A 35 -8.88 17.37 3.86
C PHE A 35 -7.53 17.12 3.18
N ALA A 36 -6.79 16.12 3.63
CA ALA A 36 -5.50 15.76 3.08
C ALA A 36 -5.22 14.27 3.29
N LEU A 37 -4.79 13.59 2.25
CA LEU A 37 -4.30 12.22 2.34
C LEU A 37 -2.95 12.16 3.07
N VAL A 38 -2.63 11.00 3.61
CA VAL A 38 -1.40 10.70 4.35
C VAL A 38 -0.68 9.55 3.66
N ASP A 39 0.56 9.78 3.23
CA ASP A 39 1.37 8.76 2.56
C ASP A 39 1.92 7.75 3.55
N VAL A 40 1.37 6.55 3.51
CA VAL A 40 1.78 5.41 4.33
C VAL A 40 2.44 4.36 3.45
N MET A 41 3.64 3.96 3.84
CA MET A 41 4.38 2.87 3.23
C MET A 41 4.34 1.65 4.14
N SER A 42 4.26 0.46 3.56
CA SER A 42 4.41 -0.80 4.29
C SER A 42 5.49 -1.66 3.66
N GLY A 43 6.15 -2.47 4.48
CA GLY A 43 7.21 -3.35 3.99
C GLY A 43 7.27 -4.64 4.79
N ASN A 44 7.58 -5.75 4.11
CA ASN A 44 7.71 -7.06 4.73
C ASN A 44 9.04 -7.19 5.49
N ALA A 45 8.96 -7.76 6.70
CA ALA A 45 10.10 -8.19 7.48
C ALA A 45 9.94 -9.68 7.81
N VAL A 46 11.05 -10.41 7.86
CA VAL A 46 11.05 -11.88 7.96
C VAL A 46 12.05 -12.36 9.00
N LEU A 47 11.64 -13.30 9.83
CA LEU A 47 12.53 -14.13 10.65
C LEU A 47 12.43 -15.59 10.19
N GLU A 48 13.56 -16.27 10.10
CA GLU A 48 13.63 -17.67 9.69
C GLU A 48 14.52 -18.47 10.65
N ASP A 49 14.10 -19.69 11.00
CA ASP A 49 14.96 -20.70 11.60
C ASP A 49 15.26 -21.80 10.58
N TRP A 50 16.53 -22.08 10.44
CA TRP A 50 17.06 -23.02 9.45
C TRP A 50 17.58 -24.28 10.13
N HIS A 51 17.19 -25.43 9.60
CA HIS A 51 17.81 -26.68 9.95
C HIS A 51 18.45 -27.32 8.70
N GLU A 52 19.74 -27.62 8.76
CA GLU A 52 20.56 -27.98 7.61
C GLU A 52 20.48 -26.92 6.49
N ASN A 53 19.74 -27.16 5.40
CA ASN A 53 19.56 -26.23 4.30
C ASN A 53 18.08 -25.87 4.06
N ASN A 54 17.22 -26.19 5.03
CA ASN A 54 15.77 -25.96 4.93
C ASN A 54 15.30 -24.93 5.96
N VAL A 55 14.41 -24.05 5.55
CA VAL A 55 13.64 -23.21 6.47
C VAL A 55 12.60 -24.10 7.13
N ILE A 56 12.67 -24.23 8.44
CA ILE A 56 11.70 -25.03 9.22
C ILE A 56 10.64 -24.18 9.89
N THR A 57 10.96 -22.92 10.18
CA THR A 57 10.03 -21.94 10.74
C THR A 57 10.24 -20.60 10.07
N ARG A 58 9.15 -19.95 9.70
CA ARG A 58 9.17 -18.60 9.14
C ARG A 58 8.10 -17.73 9.81
N VAL A 59 8.50 -16.53 10.23
CA VAL A 59 7.57 -15.51 10.70
C VAL A 59 7.74 -14.26 9.85
N ILE A 60 6.64 -13.83 9.24
CA ILE A 60 6.56 -12.66 8.37
C ILE A 60 5.65 -11.63 9.04
N TRP A 61 6.06 -10.38 9.06
CA TRP A 61 5.20 -9.28 9.47
C TRP A 61 5.49 -8.04 8.63
N GLN A 62 4.60 -7.07 8.70
CA GLN A 62 4.81 -5.81 8.00
C GLN A 62 5.23 -4.72 8.98
N LYS A 63 6.14 -3.87 8.52
CA LYS A 63 6.52 -2.61 9.16
C LYS A 63 5.82 -1.46 8.46
N LEU A 64 5.59 -0.38 9.19
CA LEU A 64 4.98 0.85 8.71
C LEU A 64 5.99 1.99 8.68
N LYS A 65 5.84 2.86 7.69
CA LYS A 65 6.63 4.09 7.55
C LYS A 65 5.78 5.19 6.91
N LEU A 66 6.12 6.44 7.15
CA LEU A 66 5.57 7.59 6.42
C LEU A 66 6.56 8.06 5.36
N SER A 67 6.04 8.69 4.29
CA SER A 67 6.89 9.51 3.42
C SER A 67 7.57 10.61 4.25
N GLU A 68 8.70 11.12 3.79
CA GLU A 68 9.45 12.17 4.50
C GLU A 68 8.57 13.38 4.81
N ALA A 69 7.82 13.85 3.81
CA ALA A 69 6.91 14.98 3.96
C ALA A 69 5.77 14.72 4.97
N CYS A 70 5.22 13.51 4.98
CA CYS A 70 4.20 13.14 5.96
C CYS A 70 4.79 12.93 7.35
N GLY A 71 6.01 12.40 7.48
CA GLY A 71 6.71 12.28 8.75
C GLY A 71 7.02 13.64 9.39
N GLU A 72 7.43 14.63 8.60
CA GLU A 72 7.60 16.01 9.08
C GLU A 72 6.27 16.63 9.53
N LYS A 73 5.20 16.38 8.81
CA LYS A 73 3.87 16.94 9.08
C LYS A 73 3.17 16.26 10.28
N TYR A 74 3.37 14.96 10.44
CA TYR A 74 2.70 14.12 11.44
C TYR A 74 3.72 13.35 12.31
N PRO A 75 4.59 14.04 13.07
CA PRO A 75 5.65 13.40 13.86
C PRO A 75 5.11 12.42 14.91
N ALA A 76 3.94 12.68 15.48
CA ALA A 76 3.33 11.78 16.43
C ALA A 76 2.85 10.45 15.81
N LEU A 77 2.39 10.47 14.56
CA LEU A 77 2.08 9.26 13.81
C LEU A 77 3.35 8.49 13.44
N LEU A 78 4.43 9.19 13.09
CA LEU A 78 5.73 8.56 12.86
C LEU A 78 6.20 7.81 14.11
N ASP A 79 6.18 8.45 15.28
CA ASP A 79 6.52 7.82 16.56
C ASP A 79 5.62 6.58 16.84
N ALA A 80 4.33 6.67 16.50
CA ALA A 80 3.40 5.56 16.68
C ALA A 80 3.74 4.37 15.75
N PHE A 81 4.17 4.61 14.51
CA PHE A 81 4.59 3.57 13.59
C PHE A 81 5.93 2.96 14.00
N GLU A 82 6.88 3.74 14.51
CA GLU A 82 8.12 3.22 15.09
C GLU A 82 7.82 2.28 16.25
N LYS A 83 6.93 2.69 17.16
CA LYS A 83 6.47 1.84 18.27
C LYS A 83 5.79 0.56 17.78
N TYR A 84 4.88 0.66 16.79
CA TYR A 84 4.25 -0.52 16.18
C TYR A 84 5.30 -1.48 15.61
N ASN A 85 6.31 -0.97 14.92
CA ASN A 85 7.38 -1.79 14.35
C ASN A 85 8.21 -2.52 15.42
N GLU A 86 8.49 -1.86 16.56
CA GLU A 86 9.20 -2.46 17.70
C GLU A 86 8.34 -3.55 18.37
N GLU A 87 7.05 -3.29 18.57
CA GLU A 87 6.10 -4.24 19.17
C GLU A 87 5.93 -5.47 18.26
N SER A 88 5.75 -5.26 16.95
CA SER A 88 5.62 -6.34 15.95
C SER A 88 6.89 -7.21 15.86
N LEU A 89 8.08 -6.62 15.92
CA LEU A 89 9.32 -7.39 15.98
C LEU A 89 9.41 -8.24 17.27
N THR A 90 8.97 -7.68 18.39
CA THR A 90 8.96 -8.38 19.68
C THR A 90 8.01 -9.57 19.63
N GLU A 91 6.83 -9.39 19.05
CA GLU A 91 5.84 -10.45 18.86
C GLU A 91 6.34 -11.52 17.88
N ALA A 92 6.93 -11.12 16.75
CA ALA A 92 7.52 -12.05 15.77
C ALA A 92 8.61 -12.92 16.41
N LYS A 93 9.46 -12.36 17.26
CA LYS A 93 10.46 -13.12 18.02
C LYS A 93 9.82 -14.10 19.03
N ALA A 94 8.74 -13.71 19.67
CA ALA A 94 8.00 -14.59 20.58
C ALA A 94 7.35 -15.76 19.81
N GLN A 95 6.70 -15.48 18.68
CA GLN A 95 6.15 -16.50 17.77
C GLN A 95 7.23 -17.46 17.29
N MET A 96 8.38 -16.93 16.83
CA MET A 96 9.50 -17.77 16.42
C MET A 96 9.97 -18.70 17.54
N TYR A 97 10.06 -18.20 18.77
CA TYR A 97 10.44 -18.99 19.94
C TYR A 97 9.44 -20.11 20.25
N GLU A 98 8.16 -19.88 20.04
CA GLU A 98 7.10 -20.88 20.25
C GLU A 98 7.00 -21.90 19.11
N LEU A 99 7.13 -21.47 17.86
CA LEU A 99 6.94 -22.29 16.66
C LEU A 99 8.16 -23.20 16.35
N THR A 100 9.38 -22.72 16.57
CA THR A 100 10.60 -23.49 16.25
C THR A 100 10.68 -24.86 16.95
N PRO A 101 10.35 -25.03 18.24
CA PRO A 101 10.31 -26.35 18.85
C PRO A 101 9.30 -27.29 18.19
N LEU A 102 8.11 -26.80 17.82
CA LEU A 102 7.08 -27.58 17.14
C LEU A 102 7.55 -28.06 15.77
N ALA A 103 8.18 -27.17 15.00
CA ALA A 103 8.74 -27.51 13.70
C ALA A 103 9.81 -28.60 13.81
N LYS A 104 10.67 -28.55 14.84
CA LYS A 104 11.70 -29.57 15.09
C LYS A 104 11.13 -30.94 15.47
N GLU A 105 9.98 -30.99 16.13
CA GLU A 105 9.29 -32.26 16.44
C GLU A 105 8.72 -32.94 15.20
N MET A 106 8.39 -32.14 14.16
CA MET A 106 7.85 -32.62 12.88
C MET A 106 8.94 -33.03 11.88
N GLU A 107 10.19 -32.82 12.23
CA GLU A 107 11.33 -33.11 11.36
C GLU A 107 11.42 -34.63 11.08
N GLY A 108 11.36 -34.99 9.80
CA GLY A 108 11.38 -36.39 9.35
C GLY A 108 10.04 -36.91 8.81
N GLU A 109 8.98 -36.14 8.86
CA GLU A 109 7.76 -36.38 8.08
C GLU A 109 7.96 -35.82 6.65
N GLU A 110 7.48 -36.55 5.65
CA GLU A 110 7.83 -36.30 4.24
C GLU A 110 7.51 -34.87 3.79
N TYR A 111 8.56 -34.11 3.42
CA TYR A 111 8.60 -33.01 2.47
C TYR A 111 7.59 -31.85 2.68
N ASN A 112 7.75 -31.10 3.74
CA ASN A 112 7.24 -29.74 3.78
C ASN A 112 8.41 -28.79 4.12
N PRO A 113 8.77 -27.80 3.24
CA PRO A 113 9.91 -26.92 3.48
C PRO A 113 9.71 -25.97 4.67
N VAL A 114 8.47 -25.67 5.06
CA VAL A 114 8.14 -24.87 6.24
C VAL A 114 7.12 -25.65 7.07
N TYR A 115 7.54 -26.16 8.24
CA TYR A 115 6.69 -26.96 9.09
C TYR A 115 5.75 -26.13 9.98
N CYS A 116 6.21 -24.95 10.39
CA CYS A 116 5.44 -23.99 11.18
C CYS A 116 5.73 -22.57 10.72
N GLY A 117 4.75 -21.67 10.86
CA GLY A 117 4.95 -20.29 10.46
C GLY A 117 3.86 -19.35 10.98
N ALA A 118 4.14 -18.07 10.93
CA ALA A 118 3.16 -17.03 11.15
C ALA A 118 3.36 -15.91 10.11
N GLU A 119 2.26 -15.32 9.64
CA GLU A 119 2.27 -14.19 8.73
C GLU A 119 1.25 -13.15 9.19
N ALA A 120 1.70 -11.91 9.36
CA ALA A 120 0.86 -10.76 9.60
C ALA A 120 0.92 -9.83 8.38
N LYS A 121 -0.23 -9.55 7.75
CA LYS A 121 -0.35 -8.69 6.58
C LYS A 121 -1.31 -7.53 6.86
N LEU A 122 -0.86 -6.31 6.54
CA LEU A 122 -1.62 -5.08 6.69
C LEU A 122 -2.22 -4.66 5.35
N TYR A 123 -3.48 -4.24 5.38
CA TYR A 123 -4.18 -3.69 4.22
C TYR A 123 -4.71 -2.31 4.57
N LEU A 124 -4.17 -1.29 3.94
CA LEU A 124 -4.55 0.10 4.17
C LEU A 124 -5.96 0.36 3.66
N GLN A 125 -6.90 0.63 4.56
CA GLN A 125 -8.30 0.88 4.21
C GLN A 125 -8.60 2.37 4.04
N ARG A 126 -7.91 3.22 4.82
CA ARG A 126 -8.07 4.67 4.76
C ARG A 126 -6.81 5.36 5.31
N ALA A 127 -6.37 6.45 4.67
CA ALA A 127 -5.24 7.23 5.13
C ALA A 127 -5.44 8.71 4.82
N ASP A 128 -5.95 9.47 5.79
CA ASP A 128 -6.13 10.91 5.70
C ASP A 128 -5.81 11.60 7.02
N ASN A 129 -5.94 12.92 7.07
CA ASN A 129 -5.62 13.72 8.26
C ASN A 129 -6.58 13.53 9.45
N HIS A 130 -7.60 12.69 9.34
CA HIS A 130 -8.52 12.32 10.41
C HIS A 130 -8.20 10.94 10.98
N ILE A 131 -7.89 9.97 10.11
CA ILE A 131 -7.62 8.59 10.51
C ILE A 131 -6.71 7.87 9.50
N VAL A 132 -5.80 7.05 10.01
CA VAL A 132 -5.12 6.00 9.25
C VAL A 132 -5.60 4.66 9.77
N SER A 133 -6.25 3.88 8.92
CA SER A 133 -6.95 2.64 9.26
C SER A 133 -6.44 1.46 8.44
N PHE A 134 -6.07 0.37 9.13
CA PHE A 134 -5.63 -0.88 8.51
C PHE A 134 -6.50 -2.05 8.96
N PHE A 135 -6.78 -2.94 8.03
CA PHE A 135 -7.10 -4.32 8.31
C PHE A 135 -5.79 -5.09 8.46
N GLU A 136 -5.61 -5.80 9.57
CA GLU A 136 -4.48 -6.68 9.81
C GLU A 136 -4.98 -8.12 9.91
N GLY A 137 -4.58 -8.97 8.96
CA GLY A 137 -4.81 -10.41 9.01
C GLY A 137 -3.58 -11.12 9.55
N VAL A 138 -3.75 -11.97 10.56
CA VAL A 138 -2.67 -12.76 11.14
C VAL A 138 -2.99 -14.24 11.00
N GLU A 139 -2.17 -14.94 10.22
CA GLU A 139 -2.24 -16.39 10.06
C GLU A 139 -1.13 -17.07 10.85
N THR A 140 -1.44 -18.14 11.58
CA THR A 140 -0.45 -18.93 12.32
C THR A 140 -0.65 -20.40 12.05
N TYR A 141 0.36 -21.06 11.52
CA TYR A 141 0.36 -22.50 11.25
C TYR A 141 1.32 -23.24 12.17
N THR A 142 0.76 -24.19 12.92
CA THR A 142 1.47 -25.01 13.90
C THR A 142 1.59 -26.49 13.49
N GLY A 143 1.41 -26.78 12.18
CA GLY A 143 1.47 -28.15 11.65
C GLY A 143 0.15 -28.94 11.75
N GLY A 144 -0.97 -28.28 12.10
CA GLY A 144 -2.30 -28.87 12.19
C GLY A 144 -3.00 -29.05 10.83
N ILE A 145 -4.33 -29.31 10.87
CA ILE A 145 -5.15 -29.49 9.68
C ILE A 145 -5.34 -28.17 8.92
N HIS A 146 -5.37 -27.06 9.62
CA HIS A 146 -5.52 -25.72 9.08
C HIS A 146 -4.75 -24.71 9.97
N PRO A 147 -4.39 -23.53 9.43
CA PRO A 147 -3.87 -22.44 10.25
C PRO A 147 -4.95 -21.87 11.17
N ASP A 148 -4.53 -21.18 12.20
CA ASP A 148 -5.36 -20.22 12.93
C ASP A 148 -5.31 -18.88 12.23
N TYR A 149 -6.44 -18.16 12.19
CA TYR A 149 -6.56 -16.86 11.56
C TYR A 149 -7.24 -15.85 12.48
N VAL A 150 -6.60 -14.71 12.67
CA VAL A 150 -7.11 -13.62 13.51
C VAL A 150 -7.11 -12.31 12.71
N VAL A 151 -8.15 -11.52 12.88
CA VAL A 151 -8.26 -10.18 12.29
C VAL A 151 -8.14 -9.14 13.39
N ASN A 152 -7.33 -8.12 13.13
CA ASN A 152 -7.22 -6.92 13.94
C ASN A 152 -7.56 -5.67 13.12
N GLY A 153 -8.12 -4.65 13.77
CA GLY A 153 -8.23 -3.31 13.22
C GLY A 153 -7.18 -2.40 13.86
N ARG A 154 -6.40 -1.71 13.04
CA ARG A 154 -5.39 -0.75 13.51
C ARG A 154 -5.80 0.64 13.05
N ASN A 155 -6.17 1.51 13.98
CA ASN A 155 -6.72 2.82 13.70
C ASN A 155 -5.92 3.89 14.43
N TYR A 156 -5.25 4.79 13.71
CA TYR A 156 -4.38 5.82 14.28
C TYR A 156 -4.88 7.22 13.96
N SER A 157 -4.79 8.13 14.92
CA SER A 157 -4.93 9.55 14.68
C SER A 157 -3.62 10.12 14.13
N PRO A 158 -3.59 10.69 12.93
CA PRO A 158 -2.36 11.28 12.39
C PRO A 158 -1.81 12.41 13.26
N GLU A 159 -2.69 13.17 13.88
CA GLU A 159 -2.31 14.33 14.70
C GLU A 159 -1.66 13.95 16.02
N THR A 160 -2.17 12.92 16.68
CA THR A 160 -1.73 12.54 18.03
C THR A 160 -0.93 11.25 18.09
N GLY A 161 -0.90 10.46 16.99
CA GLY A 161 -0.34 9.11 16.97
C GLY A 161 -1.10 8.10 17.84
N ALA A 162 -2.13 8.53 18.56
CA ALA A 162 -2.91 7.65 19.43
C ALA A 162 -3.83 6.75 18.62
N GLU A 163 -4.17 5.60 19.19
CA GLU A 163 -5.22 4.74 18.65
C GLU A 163 -6.57 5.47 18.71
N VAL A 164 -7.27 5.53 17.58
CA VAL A 164 -8.62 6.10 17.48
C VAL A 164 -9.61 5.10 18.07
N LYS A 165 -10.35 5.54 19.07
CA LYS A 165 -11.38 4.71 19.70
C LYS A 165 -12.69 4.76 18.93
N LEU A 166 -13.42 3.65 18.93
CA LEU A 166 -14.74 3.59 18.31
C LEU A 166 -15.69 4.70 18.81
N THR A 167 -15.58 5.08 20.09
CA THR A 167 -16.36 6.15 20.72
C THR A 167 -15.97 7.57 20.28
N GLU A 168 -14.89 7.73 19.54
CA GLU A 168 -14.52 9.00 18.91
C GLU A 168 -15.14 9.11 17.51
N VAL A 169 -15.32 7.96 16.83
CA VAL A 169 -15.94 7.87 15.50
C VAL A 169 -17.46 7.82 15.60
N LEU A 170 -18.00 7.05 16.55
CA LEU A 170 -19.43 6.96 16.81
C LEU A 170 -19.87 7.93 17.90
N THR A 171 -20.93 8.67 17.65
CA THR A 171 -21.55 9.61 18.61
C THR A 171 -22.32 8.90 19.73
N ASP A 172 -22.84 7.70 19.44
CA ASP A 172 -23.53 6.82 20.39
C ASP A 172 -23.28 5.34 19.99
N THR A 173 -22.98 4.49 20.97
CA THR A 173 -22.75 3.06 20.77
C THR A 173 -23.84 2.18 21.38
N LYS A 174 -24.91 2.79 21.93
CA LYS A 174 -25.94 2.05 22.67
C LYS A 174 -26.68 1.04 21.80
N ASP A 175 -27.03 1.42 20.58
CA ASP A 175 -27.79 0.56 19.66
C ASP A 175 -26.88 -0.29 18.75
N LEU A 176 -25.56 -0.13 18.88
CA LEU A 176 -24.55 -0.84 18.07
C LEU A 176 -24.71 -2.37 18.08
N PRO A 177 -24.92 -3.05 19.23
CA PRO A 177 -25.17 -4.48 19.28
C PRO A 177 -26.31 -4.93 18.38
N SER A 178 -27.44 -4.24 18.44
CA SER A 178 -28.64 -4.57 17.66
C SER A 178 -28.43 -4.29 16.16
N ILE A 179 -27.70 -3.23 15.81
CA ILE A 179 -27.36 -2.92 14.42
C ILE A 179 -26.46 -4.01 13.85
N LEU A 180 -25.42 -4.42 14.57
CA LEU A 180 -24.49 -5.47 14.14
C LEU A 180 -25.20 -6.83 14.00
N GLU A 181 -26.01 -7.23 14.98
CA GLU A 181 -26.77 -8.47 14.89
C GLU A 181 -27.66 -8.50 13.64
N LYS A 182 -28.39 -7.42 13.38
CA LYS A 182 -29.22 -7.29 12.19
C LYS A 182 -28.36 -7.42 10.92
N LYS A 183 -27.28 -6.66 10.79
CA LYS A 183 -26.42 -6.64 9.60
C LYS A 183 -25.77 -7.98 9.33
N ILE A 184 -25.23 -8.63 10.35
CA ILE A 184 -24.62 -9.96 10.23
C ILE A 184 -25.65 -11.02 9.80
N THR A 185 -26.84 -11.03 10.39
CA THR A 185 -27.87 -12.01 10.05
C THR A 185 -28.46 -11.79 8.66
N GLU A 186 -28.58 -10.53 8.21
CA GLU A 186 -29.01 -10.20 6.86
C GLU A 186 -27.95 -10.56 5.81
N LYS A 187 -26.68 -10.32 6.10
CA LYS A 187 -25.56 -10.62 5.17
C LYS A 187 -25.30 -12.12 5.03
N TYR A 188 -25.46 -12.90 6.09
CA TYR A 188 -25.13 -14.32 6.11
C TYR A 188 -26.35 -15.21 6.50
N PRO A 189 -27.43 -15.24 5.70
CA PRO A 189 -28.71 -15.86 6.08
C PRO A 189 -28.65 -17.39 6.27
N GLY A 190 -27.57 -18.05 5.82
CA GLY A 190 -27.40 -19.51 5.96
C GLY A 190 -26.45 -19.94 7.09
N VAL A 191 -25.87 -18.98 7.80
CA VAL A 191 -24.89 -19.25 8.84
C VAL A 191 -25.58 -19.52 10.18
N THR A 192 -25.09 -20.53 10.91
CA THR A 192 -25.45 -20.74 12.30
C THR A 192 -24.50 -20.00 13.20
N PHE A 193 -25.00 -18.93 13.79
CA PHE A 193 -24.22 -18.12 14.72
C PHE A 193 -24.28 -18.68 16.14
N PHE A 194 -23.29 -18.34 16.94
CA PHE A 194 -23.36 -18.39 18.39
C PHE A 194 -24.34 -17.30 18.86
N GLU A 195 -24.65 -17.22 20.13
CA GLU A 195 -25.66 -16.27 20.67
C GLU A 195 -25.25 -14.81 20.45
N LEU A 196 -25.55 -14.22 19.25
CA LEU A 196 -25.09 -12.89 18.82
C LEU A 196 -25.52 -11.79 19.78
N GLU A 197 -26.82 -11.73 20.15
CA GLU A 197 -27.35 -10.70 21.06
C GLU A 197 -26.59 -10.73 22.42
N ASP A 198 -26.41 -11.92 22.99
CA ASP A 198 -25.68 -12.10 24.25
C ASP A 198 -24.20 -11.75 24.09
N THR A 199 -23.59 -12.08 22.96
CA THR A 199 -22.18 -11.80 22.66
C THR A 199 -21.97 -10.29 22.52
N PHE A 200 -22.68 -9.62 21.61
CA PHE A 200 -22.47 -8.20 21.34
C PHE A 200 -22.89 -7.29 22.50
N SER A 201 -23.89 -7.68 23.30
CA SER A 201 -24.29 -6.93 24.48
C SER A 201 -23.24 -6.92 25.60
N LYS A 202 -22.31 -7.90 25.59
CA LYS A 202 -21.21 -7.99 26.55
C LYS A 202 -19.98 -7.23 26.10
N TYR A 203 -19.83 -6.98 24.80
CA TYR A 203 -18.67 -6.24 24.27
C TYR A 203 -18.76 -4.79 24.69
N LYS A 204 -17.63 -4.28 25.16
CA LYS A 204 -17.42 -2.85 25.28
C LYS A 204 -16.95 -2.30 23.91
N PRO A 205 -17.10 -0.98 23.66
CA PRO A 205 -16.69 -0.40 22.39
C PRO A 205 -15.23 -0.72 21.99
N GLU A 206 -14.33 -0.81 22.96
CA GLU A 206 -12.91 -1.14 22.76
C GLU A 206 -12.62 -2.62 22.45
N GLU A 207 -13.62 -3.51 22.58
CA GLU A 207 -13.47 -4.94 22.32
C GLU A 207 -13.92 -5.33 20.90
N PHE A 208 -14.54 -4.38 20.17
CA PHE A 208 -14.86 -4.60 18.76
C PHE A 208 -13.64 -4.38 17.87
N THR A 209 -13.37 -5.36 17.00
CA THR A 209 -12.42 -5.19 15.90
C THR A 209 -13.09 -4.46 14.75
N TRP A 210 -12.52 -3.33 14.34
CA TRP A 210 -13.11 -2.51 13.29
C TRP A 210 -12.05 -1.77 12.46
N THR A 211 -12.41 -1.44 11.22
CA THR A 211 -11.64 -0.59 10.31
C THR A 211 -12.54 0.50 9.72
N ALA A 212 -11.97 1.62 9.33
CA ALA A 212 -12.66 2.66 8.58
C ALA A 212 -12.17 2.66 7.13
N ASP A 213 -13.11 2.84 6.21
CA ASP A 213 -12.83 3.26 4.84
C ASP A 213 -13.51 4.62 4.55
N TYR A 214 -13.59 5.02 3.30
CA TYR A 214 -14.17 6.31 2.91
C TYR A 214 -15.70 6.33 2.82
N GLN A 215 -16.36 5.18 3.05
CA GLN A 215 -17.83 5.05 2.98
C GLN A 215 -18.47 4.57 4.28
N GLY A 216 -17.67 4.09 5.25
CA GLY A 216 -18.21 3.57 6.50
C GLY A 216 -17.14 2.97 7.41
N ILE A 217 -17.61 2.25 8.42
CA ILE A 217 -16.78 1.40 9.28
C ILE A 217 -17.22 -0.06 9.14
N THR A 218 -16.24 -0.94 9.01
CA THR A 218 -16.45 -2.38 8.93
C THR A 218 -16.02 -3.04 10.24
N PHE A 219 -16.93 -3.78 10.85
CA PHE A 219 -16.67 -4.64 12.00
C PHE A 219 -16.29 -6.02 11.52
N TRP A 220 -15.22 -6.57 12.08
CA TRP A 220 -14.65 -7.84 11.69
C TRP A 220 -14.73 -8.83 12.83
N PHE A 221 -15.00 -10.08 12.48
CA PHE A 221 -15.11 -11.19 13.43
C PHE A 221 -14.24 -12.35 12.94
N SER A 222 -13.26 -12.70 13.74
CA SER A 222 -12.35 -13.81 13.46
C SER A 222 -13.06 -15.15 13.45
N PRO A 223 -12.53 -16.19 12.80
CA PRO A 223 -13.04 -17.55 12.92
C PRO A 223 -13.20 -17.96 14.40
N TYR A 224 -14.27 -18.66 14.74
CA TYR A 224 -14.69 -19.04 16.09
C TYR A 224 -15.23 -17.91 16.98
N GLU A 225 -15.16 -16.65 16.60
CA GLU A 225 -15.65 -15.55 17.45
C GLU A 225 -17.17 -15.54 17.56
N ILE A 226 -17.88 -15.58 16.44
CA ILE A 226 -19.35 -15.54 16.39
C ILE A 226 -19.98 -16.71 15.61
N ALA A 227 -19.17 -17.53 14.94
CA ALA A 227 -19.60 -18.72 14.19
C ALA A 227 -18.50 -19.78 14.20
N ALA A 228 -18.81 -20.98 13.64
CA ALA A 228 -17.82 -22.06 13.51
C ALA A 228 -16.67 -21.67 12.56
N TYR A 229 -15.45 -22.19 12.79
CA TYR A 229 -14.25 -21.93 11.99
C TYR A 229 -14.47 -22.04 10.47
N ALA A 230 -15.20 -23.06 10.04
CA ALA A 230 -15.45 -23.34 8.62
C ALA A 230 -16.24 -22.23 7.89
N VAL A 231 -16.81 -21.27 8.63
CA VAL A 231 -17.49 -20.11 8.05
C VAL A 231 -16.46 -19.04 7.64
N GLY A 232 -15.28 -19.05 8.24
CA GLY A 232 -14.22 -18.06 7.99
C GLY A 232 -14.43 -16.77 8.76
N THR A 233 -13.75 -15.72 8.30
CA THR A 233 -13.91 -14.36 8.83
C THR A 233 -15.23 -13.76 8.37
N LEU A 234 -15.95 -13.15 9.30
CA LEU A 234 -17.21 -12.48 9.03
C LEU A 234 -17.06 -10.97 9.21
N SER A 235 -17.91 -10.20 8.51
CA SER A 235 -17.88 -8.74 8.61
C SER A 235 -19.26 -8.11 8.50
N ALA A 236 -19.42 -6.96 9.13
CA ALA A 236 -20.59 -6.11 8.98
C ALA A 236 -20.17 -4.66 8.82
N LYS A 237 -20.62 -4.00 7.76
CA LYS A 237 -20.35 -2.59 7.50
C LYS A 237 -21.52 -1.71 7.95
N ILE A 238 -21.19 -0.64 8.69
CA ILE A 238 -22.11 0.45 9.01
C ILE A 238 -21.71 1.63 8.13
N TRP A 239 -22.62 2.00 7.24
CA TRP A 239 -22.40 3.00 6.20
C TRP A 239 -22.67 4.42 6.71
N PHE A 240 -21.89 5.38 6.26
CA PHE A 240 -22.07 6.80 6.61
C PHE A 240 -23.41 7.36 6.14
N ASP A 241 -23.87 6.93 4.96
CA ASP A 241 -25.13 7.38 4.37
C ASP A 241 -26.37 6.72 4.99
N GLU A 242 -26.23 5.50 5.51
CA GLU A 242 -27.34 4.74 6.11
C GLU A 242 -27.63 5.21 7.56
N TYR A 243 -26.59 5.59 8.31
CA TYR A 243 -26.68 6.02 9.71
C TYR A 243 -25.93 7.34 9.96
N PRO A 244 -26.26 8.44 9.23
CA PRO A 244 -25.47 9.68 9.30
C PRO A 244 -25.41 10.32 10.68
N GLU A 245 -26.44 10.10 11.53
CA GLU A 245 -26.49 10.61 12.91
C GLU A 245 -25.57 9.83 13.87
N LEU A 246 -25.17 8.61 13.50
CA LEU A 246 -24.34 7.77 14.34
C LEU A 246 -22.88 8.21 14.30
N PHE A 247 -22.46 8.94 13.27
CA PHE A 247 -21.06 9.26 13.05
C PHE A 247 -20.68 10.69 13.45
N ASN A 248 -19.48 10.84 13.99
CA ASN A 248 -18.84 12.14 14.08
C ASN A 248 -18.46 12.61 12.67
N LYS A 249 -18.89 13.80 12.32
CA LYS A 249 -18.76 14.37 10.97
C LYS A 249 -17.32 14.43 10.46
N ALA A 250 -16.34 14.60 11.34
CA ALA A 250 -14.93 14.62 10.96
C ALA A 250 -14.48 13.35 10.24
N TYR A 251 -15.11 12.20 10.51
CA TYR A 251 -14.74 10.92 9.89
C TYR A 251 -15.57 10.58 8.64
N VAL A 252 -16.60 11.37 8.33
CA VAL A 252 -17.50 11.13 7.17
C VAL A 252 -16.95 11.76 5.88
N GLU A 253 -16.06 12.74 6.00
CA GLU A 253 -15.46 13.38 4.83
C GLU A 253 -14.57 12.40 4.04
N ALA A 254 -14.68 12.47 2.71
CA ALA A 254 -13.87 11.68 1.79
C ALA A 254 -13.42 12.57 0.61
N PRO A 255 -12.25 12.31 0.01
CA PRO A 255 -11.86 12.96 -1.23
C PRO A 255 -12.65 12.37 -2.41
N SER A 256 -12.61 13.04 -3.56
CA SER A 256 -13.17 12.50 -4.80
C SER A 256 -12.35 11.34 -5.36
N ASP A 257 -11.06 11.35 -5.08
CA ASP A 257 -10.11 10.39 -5.63
C ASP A 257 -9.24 9.81 -4.51
N TYR A 258 -9.15 8.48 -4.42
CA TYR A 258 -8.34 7.80 -3.41
C TYR A 258 -8.02 6.36 -3.82
N VAL A 259 -7.10 5.75 -3.10
CA VAL A 259 -6.75 4.34 -3.23
C VAL A 259 -6.81 3.68 -1.86
N MET A 260 -7.30 2.45 -1.82
CA MET A 260 -7.24 1.58 -0.66
C MET A 260 -6.75 0.19 -1.05
N THR A 261 -6.13 -0.53 -0.11
CA THR A 261 -5.66 -1.90 -0.36
C THR A 261 -6.78 -2.89 -0.06
N LEU A 262 -7.04 -3.82 -0.97
CA LEU A 262 -8.03 -4.87 -0.78
C LEU A 262 -7.44 -6.06 0.00
N PRO A 263 -8.07 -6.50 1.10
CA PRO A 263 -7.64 -7.69 1.82
C PRO A 263 -7.96 -8.95 1.00
N VAL A 264 -6.93 -9.53 0.37
CA VAL A 264 -7.08 -10.74 -0.45
C VAL A 264 -7.61 -11.91 0.40
N GLY A 265 -8.64 -12.60 -0.10
CA GLY A 265 -9.33 -13.65 0.62
C GLY A 265 -10.51 -13.17 1.48
N HIS A 266 -10.78 -11.87 1.50
CA HIS A 266 -11.91 -11.30 2.25
C HIS A 266 -12.83 -10.49 1.35
N GLU A 267 -14.14 -10.63 1.59
CA GLU A 267 -15.15 -9.82 0.92
C GLU A 267 -15.24 -8.44 1.58
N ILE A 268 -15.22 -7.41 0.79
CA ILE A 268 -15.52 -6.05 1.22
C ILE A 268 -16.79 -5.54 0.54
N GLU A 269 -17.52 -4.68 1.23
CA GLU A 269 -18.70 -4.00 0.71
C GLU A 269 -18.33 -2.58 0.34
N PHE A 270 -18.76 -2.13 -0.85
CA PHE A 270 -18.47 -0.82 -1.39
C PHE A 270 -19.64 -0.34 -2.25
N ASP A 271 -19.93 0.94 -2.28
CA ASP A 271 -20.86 1.56 -3.22
C ASP A 271 -20.03 2.07 -4.41
N LEU A 272 -19.94 1.25 -5.45
CA LEU A 272 -19.05 1.50 -6.58
C LEU A 272 -19.55 2.63 -7.48
N GLU A 273 -20.87 2.78 -7.61
CA GLU A 273 -21.49 3.74 -8.52
C GLU A 273 -21.97 5.01 -7.79
N GLY A 274 -21.89 5.03 -6.45
CA GLY A 274 -22.38 6.14 -5.63
C GLY A 274 -23.91 6.31 -5.66
N ASP A 275 -24.64 5.25 -6.01
CA ASP A 275 -26.07 5.25 -6.20
C ASP A 275 -26.87 4.78 -4.97
N GLY A 276 -26.16 4.40 -3.89
CA GLY A 276 -26.69 3.87 -2.65
C GLY A 276 -26.93 2.36 -2.67
N VAL A 277 -26.72 1.69 -3.82
CA VAL A 277 -26.69 0.22 -3.89
C VAL A 277 -25.32 -0.27 -3.43
N LYS A 278 -25.31 -1.28 -2.58
CA LYS A 278 -24.07 -1.77 -1.98
C LYS A 278 -23.56 -2.97 -2.78
N ASP A 279 -22.35 -2.81 -3.29
CA ASP A 279 -21.65 -3.81 -4.06
C ASP A 279 -20.75 -4.65 -3.19
N THR A 280 -20.40 -5.85 -3.66
CA THR A 280 -19.41 -6.71 -3.02
C THR A 280 -18.20 -6.89 -3.93
N ILE A 281 -17.01 -6.77 -3.35
CA ILE A 281 -15.73 -7.04 -4.02
C ILE A 281 -15.05 -8.15 -3.24
N TYR A 282 -14.66 -9.21 -3.95
CA TYR A 282 -13.89 -10.32 -3.39
C TYR A 282 -12.71 -10.62 -4.30
N THR A 283 -11.53 -10.64 -3.73
CA THR A 283 -10.30 -11.01 -4.44
C THR A 283 -9.71 -12.26 -3.80
N GLU A 284 -9.28 -13.21 -4.60
CA GLU A 284 -8.69 -14.45 -4.09
C GLU A 284 -7.53 -14.95 -4.94
N LYS A 285 -6.58 -15.60 -4.29
CA LYS A 285 -5.52 -16.37 -4.92
C LYS A 285 -6.04 -17.78 -5.21
N ARG A 286 -5.97 -18.21 -6.46
CA ARG A 286 -6.32 -19.58 -6.88
C ARG A 286 -5.07 -20.28 -7.37
N LEU A 287 -4.77 -21.43 -6.77
CA LEU A 287 -3.67 -22.24 -7.24
C LEU A 287 -3.89 -22.68 -8.69
N ASP A 288 -2.81 -22.66 -9.46
CA ASP A 288 -2.76 -23.22 -10.80
C ASP A 288 -3.03 -24.75 -10.76
N GLN A 289 -3.17 -25.37 -11.94
CA GLN A 289 -3.44 -26.81 -12.05
C GLN A 289 -2.31 -27.70 -11.50
N TYR A 290 -1.13 -27.14 -11.25
CA TYR A 290 0.03 -27.84 -10.70
C TYR A 290 0.22 -27.58 -9.21
N GLY A 291 -0.53 -26.66 -8.62
CA GLY A 291 -0.42 -26.25 -7.21
C GLY A 291 0.86 -25.51 -6.85
N SER A 292 1.50 -24.87 -7.85
CA SER A 292 2.79 -24.19 -7.69
C SER A 292 2.68 -22.68 -7.61
N TYR A 293 1.73 -22.11 -8.33
CA TYR A 293 1.55 -20.66 -8.44
C TYR A 293 0.10 -20.26 -8.20
N ASN A 294 -0.10 -19.01 -7.84
CA ASN A 294 -1.42 -18.43 -7.69
C ASN A 294 -1.80 -17.63 -8.94
N MET A 295 -3.07 -17.70 -9.30
CA MET A 295 -3.75 -16.79 -10.22
C MET A 295 -4.66 -15.87 -9.40
N LEU A 296 -4.74 -14.59 -9.76
CA LEU A 296 -5.67 -13.67 -9.13
C LEU A 296 -7.05 -13.78 -9.76
N SER A 297 -8.07 -13.93 -8.93
CA SER A 297 -9.47 -13.78 -9.32
C SER A 297 -10.08 -12.58 -8.63
N VAL A 298 -10.81 -11.78 -9.39
CA VAL A 298 -11.56 -10.60 -8.93
C VAL A 298 -13.03 -10.86 -9.17
N THR A 299 -13.82 -10.83 -8.11
CA THR A 299 -15.28 -11.02 -8.16
C THR A 299 -15.96 -9.74 -7.71
N VAL A 300 -16.87 -9.23 -8.54
CA VAL A 300 -17.74 -8.10 -8.21
C VAL A 300 -19.18 -8.55 -8.37
N ASN A 301 -19.99 -8.43 -7.33
CA ASN A 301 -21.40 -8.85 -7.31
C ASN A 301 -21.63 -10.28 -7.84
N GLY A 302 -20.72 -11.18 -7.47
CA GLY A 302 -20.79 -12.60 -7.86
C GLY A 302 -20.35 -12.90 -9.30
N LYS A 303 -19.82 -11.92 -10.04
CA LYS A 303 -19.25 -12.11 -11.39
C LYS A 303 -17.74 -12.07 -11.29
N THR A 304 -17.08 -13.11 -11.76
CA THR A 304 -15.63 -13.32 -11.57
C THR A 304 -14.88 -13.15 -12.89
N GLY A 305 -13.84 -12.30 -12.86
CA GLY A 305 -12.73 -12.30 -13.81
C GLY A 305 -11.52 -12.97 -13.21
N THR A 306 -10.72 -13.65 -14.02
CA THR A 306 -9.48 -14.33 -13.58
C THR A 306 -8.33 -13.93 -14.48
N ASP A 307 -7.18 -13.63 -13.89
CA ASP A 307 -5.94 -13.50 -14.62
C ASP A 307 -5.38 -14.90 -14.89
N GLU A 308 -5.58 -15.39 -16.13
CA GLU A 308 -5.16 -16.73 -16.55
C GLU A 308 -3.73 -16.77 -17.10
N ILE A 309 -3.05 -15.63 -17.16
CA ILE A 309 -1.72 -15.50 -17.78
C ILE A 309 -0.65 -15.30 -16.72
N ASN A 310 -0.96 -14.52 -15.70
CA ASN A 310 -0.02 -14.16 -14.66
C ASN A 310 -0.07 -15.17 -13.50
N TYR A 311 0.99 -15.95 -13.38
CA TYR A 311 1.18 -16.93 -12.30
C TYR A 311 2.20 -16.38 -11.33
N ALA A 312 1.76 -16.09 -10.10
CA ALA A 312 2.58 -15.41 -9.10
C ALA A 312 2.60 -16.12 -7.75
N TYR A 313 3.59 -15.77 -6.94
CA TYR A 313 3.65 -16.21 -5.54
C TYR A 313 2.68 -15.42 -4.68
N ASP A 314 2.62 -14.09 -4.89
CA ASP A 314 1.75 -13.19 -4.14
C ASP A 314 1.24 -12.04 -5.00
N PHE A 315 0.17 -11.41 -4.51
CA PHE A 315 -0.47 -10.26 -5.13
C PHE A 315 -0.76 -9.21 -4.04
N ASP A 316 -0.41 -7.96 -4.34
CA ASP A 316 -1.02 -6.80 -3.69
C ASP A 316 -2.13 -6.24 -4.59
N VAL A 317 -3.28 -5.97 -4.01
CA VAL A 317 -4.47 -5.57 -4.77
C VAL A 317 -5.00 -4.27 -4.22
N TYR A 318 -5.28 -3.32 -5.11
CA TYR A 318 -5.70 -1.97 -4.77
C TYR A 318 -7.03 -1.64 -5.44
N LEU A 319 -7.96 -1.06 -4.68
CA LEU A 319 -9.13 -0.38 -5.23
C LEU A 319 -8.77 1.09 -5.47
N VAL A 320 -8.89 1.51 -6.72
CA VAL A 320 -8.66 2.89 -7.16
C VAL A 320 -10.00 3.55 -7.45
N HIS A 321 -10.38 4.52 -6.64
CA HIS A 321 -11.59 5.31 -6.82
C HIS A 321 -11.26 6.66 -7.46
N MET A 322 -11.94 6.99 -8.57
CA MET A 322 -11.74 8.19 -9.35
C MET A 322 -13.09 8.80 -9.72
N ASP A 323 -13.50 9.88 -9.05
CA ASP A 323 -14.81 10.53 -9.23
C ASP A 323 -15.99 9.51 -9.15
N ASP A 324 -16.45 9.02 -10.29
CA ASP A 324 -17.58 8.09 -10.44
C ASP A 324 -17.18 6.70 -10.98
N LYS A 325 -15.88 6.41 -11.06
CA LYS A 325 -15.36 5.15 -11.59
C LYS A 325 -14.42 4.46 -10.61
N ASN A 326 -14.40 3.14 -10.71
CA ASN A 326 -13.55 2.32 -9.89
C ASN A 326 -12.74 1.34 -10.75
N TYR A 327 -11.50 1.13 -10.35
CA TYR A 327 -10.59 0.19 -11.00
C TYR A 327 -9.91 -0.65 -9.93
N ILE A 328 -9.43 -1.81 -10.32
CA ILE A 328 -8.54 -2.59 -9.47
C ILE A 328 -7.16 -2.60 -10.12
N TYR A 329 -6.13 -2.36 -9.31
CA TYR A 329 -4.76 -2.62 -9.69
C TYR A 329 -4.26 -3.85 -8.95
N SER A 330 -3.52 -4.71 -9.64
CA SER A 330 -2.80 -5.83 -9.02
C SER A 330 -1.32 -5.75 -9.35
N ASP A 331 -0.51 -5.85 -8.30
CA ASP A 331 0.93 -5.92 -8.35
C ASP A 331 1.35 -7.32 -7.93
N SER A 332 2.11 -8.02 -8.76
CA SER A 332 2.43 -9.43 -8.56
C SER A 332 3.92 -9.72 -8.64
N THR A 333 4.37 -10.69 -7.85
CA THR A 333 5.75 -11.17 -7.80
C THR A 333 5.81 -12.66 -8.13
N SER A 334 6.70 -13.06 -9.03
CA SER A 334 6.87 -14.42 -9.51
C SER A 334 8.35 -14.86 -9.50
N ASP A 335 8.65 -15.99 -10.16
CA ASP A 335 10.00 -16.53 -10.31
C ASP A 335 10.97 -15.55 -10.97
N ASN A 336 12.25 -15.64 -10.60
CA ASN A 336 13.33 -14.82 -11.14
C ASN A 336 13.08 -13.30 -10.97
N ASP A 337 12.41 -12.94 -9.88
CA ASP A 337 12.09 -11.54 -9.60
C ASP A 337 11.29 -10.90 -10.75
N TYR A 338 10.39 -11.69 -11.36
CA TYR A 338 9.49 -11.24 -12.41
C TYR A 338 8.26 -10.61 -11.78
N HIS A 339 7.93 -9.42 -12.24
CA HIS A 339 6.80 -8.63 -11.77
C HIS A 339 5.83 -8.31 -12.90
N MET A 340 4.57 -8.17 -12.58
CA MET A 340 3.55 -7.70 -13.49
C MET A 340 2.55 -6.79 -12.75
N PHE A 341 2.33 -5.62 -13.32
CA PHE A 341 1.35 -4.67 -12.82
C PHE A 341 0.15 -4.61 -13.77
N CYS A 342 -1.05 -4.95 -13.29
CA CYS A 342 -2.24 -5.03 -14.10
C CYS A 342 -3.30 -4.03 -13.67
N THR A 343 -4.02 -3.48 -14.65
CA THR A 343 -5.24 -2.69 -14.44
C THR A 343 -6.46 -3.51 -14.81
N TRP A 344 -7.46 -3.54 -13.92
CA TRP A 344 -8.74 -4.20 -14.10
C TRP A 344 -9.86 -3.16 -14.18
N ASP A 345 -10.67 -3.22 -15.23
CA ASP A 345 -11.93 -2.50 -15.30
C ASP A 345 -13.01 -3.31 -14.59
N ILE A 346 -13.63 -2.71 -13.58
CA ILE A 346 -14.72 -3.29 -12.78
C ILE A 346 -16.04 -2.54 -12.93
N ASN A 347 -16.12 -1.56 -13.84
CA ASN A 347 -17.32 -0.75 -14.07
C ASN A 347 -18.31 -1.44 -15.04
N GLY A 348 -17.97 -2.61 -15.54
CA GLY A 348 -18.80 -3.39 -16.46
C GLY A 348 -19.44 -4.62 -15.81
N ASP A 349 -20.01 -5.48 -16.65
CA ASP A 349 -20.69 -6.70 -16.20
C ASP A 349 -19.77 -7.71 -15.50
N THR A 350 -18.51 -7.79 -15.89
CA THR A 350 -17.53 -8.75 -15.35
C THR A 350 -16.16 -8.07 -15.27
N PRO A 351 -15.44 -8.19 -14.15
CA PRO A 351 -14.07 -7.70 -14.05
C PRO A 351 -13.18 -8.23 -15.18
N LYS A 352 -12.38 -7.37 -15.77
CA LYS A 352 -11.47 -7.75 -16.87
C LYS A 352 -10.20 -6.92 -16.84
N ILE A 353 -9.06 -7.53 -17.16
CA ILE A 353 -7.80 -6.83 -17.35
C ILE A 353 -7.89 -5.97 -18.62
N THR A 354 -7.51 -4.71 -18.47
CA THR A 354 -7.49 -3.72 -19.58
C THR A 354 -6.06 -3.32 -19.94
N GLN A 355 -5.12 -3.47 -19.01
CA GLN A 355 -3.70 -3.22 -19.25
C GLN A 355 -2.84 -4.16 -18.44
N GLU A 356 -1.74 -4.63 -19.02
CA GLU A 356 -0.68 -5.41 -18.41
C GLU A 356 0.65 -4.69 -18.65
N LEU A 357 1.38 -4.39 -17.58
CA LEU A 357 2.73 -3.82 -17.62
C LEU A 357 3.73 -4.88 -17.16
N TYR A 358 4.41 -5.50 -18.12
CA TYR A 358 5.38 -6.56 -17.90
C TYR A 358 6.67 -6.02 -17.29
N GLY A 359 7.28 -6.76 -16.35
CA GLY A 359 8.49 -6.35 -15.66
C GLY A 359 8.30 -5.06 -14.84
N THR A 360 7.06 -4.75 -14.46
CA THR A 360 6.69 -3.52 -13.77
C THR A 360 6.05 -3.85 -12.43
N GLU A 361 6.43 -3.09 -11.41
CA GLU A 361 5.96 -3.22 -10.04
C GLU A 361 5.80 -1.86 -9.37
N MET A 362 5.14 -1.83 -8.23
CA MET A 362 5.15 -0.66 -7.36
C MET A 362 6.57 -0.41 -6.84
N ASP A 363 7.05 0.83 -6.95
CA ASP A 363 8.43 1.18 -6.56
C ASP A 363 8.75 0.81 -5.10
N TYR A 364 9.96 0.29 -4.89
CA TYR A 364 10.47 -0.08 -3.59
C TYR A 364 11.55 0.87 -3.12
N HIS A 365 11.39 1.35 -1.88
CA HIS A 365 12.48 2.05 -1.20
C HIS A 365 13.17 1.11 -0.21
N PHE A 366 14.40 0.71 -0.50
CA PHE A 366 15.22 0.00 0.46
C PHE A 366 15.68 0.96 1.56
N VAL A 367 15.31 0.72 2.80
CA VAL A 367 15.53 1.69 3.88
C VAL A 367 16.18 1.12 5.13
N GLU A 368 16.52 -0.13 5.27
CA GLU A 368 17.20 -0.55 6.50
C GLU A 368 18.43 -1.41 6.31
N GLU A 369 19.53 -0.90 6.86
CA GLU A 369 20.76 -1.62 7.13
C GLU A 369 20.60 -2.48 8.39
N GLY A 370 20.36 -3.76 8.22
CA GLY A 370 20.37 -4.72 9.31
C GLY A 370 20.34 -6.14 8.77
N TYR A 371 21.39 -6.90 9.04
CA TYR A 371 21.55 -8.28 8.57
C TYR A 371 20.45 -9.24 9.05
N GLU A 372 19.65 -8.86 10.06
CA GLU A 372 18.63 -9.74 10.65
C GLU A 372 17.20 -9.39 10.25
N THR A 373 16.91 -8.19 9.76
CA THR A 373 15.55 -7.74 9.46
C THR A 373 15.50 -6.66 8.38
N GLY A 374 16.27 -6.81 7.30
CA GLY A 374 16.20 -5.89 6.16
C GLY A 374 14.75 -5.80 5.67
N THR A 375 14.19 -4.58 5.64
CA THR A 375 12.82 -4.36 5.19
C THR A 375 12.87 -3.52 3.93
N VAL A 376 12.22 -4.01 2.90
CA VAL A 376 11.95 -3.26 1.67
C VAL A 376 10.56 -2.68 1.80
N TYR A 377 10.44 -1.35 1.76
CA TYR A 377 9.17 -0.67 1.84
C TYR A 377 8.65 -0.39 0.43
N LYS A 378 7.41 -0.77 0.16
CA LYS A 378 6.68 -0.30 -1.02
C LYS A 378 6.32 1.18 -0.84
N GLN A 379 6.42 1.94 -1.91
CA GLN A 379 5.98 3.32 -1.90
C GLN A 379 4.49 3.42 -1.55
N ALA A 380 4.12 4.52 -0.92
CA ALA A 380 2.73 4.80 -0.63
C ALA A 380 1.92 4.90 -1.93
N PHE A 381 0.85 4.12 -2.03
CA PHE A 381 -0.13 4.22 -3.10
C PHE A 381 -1.53 4.45 -2.50
N ASN A 382 -1.79 5.70 -2.16
CA ASN A 382 -3.09 6.19 -1.69
C ASN A 382 -3.55 7.44 -2.44
N HIS A 383 -2.71 7.92 -3.39
CA HIS A 383 -2.98 9.04 -4.27
C HIS A 383 -3.07 8.59 -5.73
N PRO A 384 -4.27 8.59 -6.35
CA PRO A 384 -4.38 8.28 -7.78
C PRO A 384 -3.63 9.27 -8.68
N GLU A 385 -3.44 10.50 -8.22
CA GLU A 385 -2.79 11.55 -9.00
C GLU A 385 -1.25 11.45 -9.02
N SER A 386 -0.63 10.66 -8.14
CA SER A 386 0.83 10.54 -8.10
C SER A 386 1.29 9.26 -7.41
N PHE A 387 1.92 8.39 -8.16
CA PHE A 387 2.60 7.20 -7.68
C PHE A 387 3.78 6.87 -8.58
N VAL A 388 4.66 5.98 -8.14
CA VAL A 388 5.87 5.62 -8.90
C VAL A 388 5.83 4.12 -9.19
N LEU A 389 6.12 3.76 -10.43
CA LEU A 389 6.35 2.37 -10.82
C LEU A 389 7.81 2.20 -11.20
N GLU A 390 8.38 1.07 -10.81
CA GLU A 390 9.64 0.57 -11.33
C GLU A 390 9.38 -0.35 -12.50
N THR A 391 10.12 -0.16 -13.60
CA THR A 391 10.08 -1.04 -14.76
C THR A 391 11.47 -1.54 -15.06
N ARG A 392 11.58 -2.84 -15.36
CA ARG A 392 12.84 -3.45 -15.75
C ARG A 392 13.07 -3.31 -17.25
N PHE A 393 14.23 -2.83 -17.63
CA PHE A 393 14.68 -2.67 -19.01
C PHE A 393 15.96 -3.43 -19.29
N ASP A 394 16.06 -3.97 -20.49
CA ASP A 394 17.32 -4.47 -21.04
C ASP A 394 17.96 -3.38 -21.95
N ILE A 395 18.41 -2.31 -21.33
CA ILE A 395 19.12 -1.20 -21.97
C ILE A 395 20.48 -1.07 -21.31
N LEU A 396 21.54 -1.33 -22.06
CA LEU A 396 22.93 -1.39 -21.55
C LEU A 396 23.07 -2.37 -20.38
N GLY A 397 22.49 -3.57 -20.53
CA GLY A 397 22.27 -4.58 -19.50
C GLY A 397 20.90 -4.48 -18.87
N THR A 398 20.50 -5.46 -18.04
CA THR A 398 19.23 -5.44 -17.32
C THR A 398 19.28 -4.46 -16.15
N ARG A 399 18.32 -3.53 -16.10
CA ARG A 399 18.27 -2.46 -15.11
C ARG A 399 16.84 -2.12 -14.71
N GLY A 400 16.63 -1.82 -13.43
CA GLY A 400 15.42 -1.18 -12.93
C GLY A 400 15.48 0.33 -13.17
N ALA A 401 14.36 0.90 -13.58
CA ALA A 401 14.18 2.34 -13.70
C ALA A 401 12.78 2.76 -13.27
N THR A 402 12.69 3.86 -12.57
CA THR A 402 11.44 4.41 -12.03
C THR A 402 10.92 5.55 -12.87
N ALA A 403 9.58 5.67 -12.92
CA ALA A 403 8.90 6.82 -13.46
C ALA A 403 7.68 7.20 -12.63
N ALA A 404 7.32 8.48 -12.66
CA ALA A 404 6.13 8.99 -12.01
C ALA A 404 4.90 8.78 -12.90
N TYR A 405 3.83 8.27 -12.29
CA TYR A 405 2.55 7.99 -12.93
C TYR A 405 1.40 8.71 -12.24
N GLN A 406 0.31 8.80 -12.95
CA GLN A 406 -1.02 9.14 -12.46
C GLN A 406 -2.03 8.15 -13.04
N VAL A 407 -3.19 8.04 -12.42
CA VAL A 407 -4.31 7.27 -12.98
C VAL A 407 -4.98 8.07 -14.09
N SER A 408 -5.12 7.49 -15.27
CA SER A 408 -5.82 8.10 -16.40
C SER A 408 -7.32 8.28 -16.07
N LYS A 409 -7.82 9.50 -16.19
CA LYS A 409 -9.24 9.80 -16.00
C LYS A 409 -10.15 9.22 -17.09
N THR A 410 -9.56 8.73 -18.18
CA THR A 410 -10.32 8.18 -19.30
C THR A 410 -10.68 6.71 -19.08
N ASP A 411 -9.70 5.90 -18.71
CA ASP A 411 -9.80 4.44 -18.69
C ASP A 411 -9.19 3.79 -17.45
N GLY A 412 -8.70 4.60 -16.49
CA GLY A 412 -8.13 4.13 -15.23
C GLY A 412 -6.76 3.47 -15.34
N THR A 413 -6.12 3.50 -16.51
CA THR A 413 -4.77 2.93 -16.67
C THR A 413 -3.69 3.85 -16.10
N PRO A 414 -2.52 3.33 -15.66
CA PRO A 414 -1.35 4.14 -15.35
C PRO A 414 -0.89 4.98 -16.54
N GLU A 415 -0.85 6.28 -16.38
CA GLU A 415 -0.36 7.25 -17.35
C GLU A 415 0.91 7.90 -16.83
N MET A 416 2.02 7.77 -17.57
CA MET A 416 3.29 8.36 -17.20
C MET A 416 3.23 9.88 -17.28
N LYS A 417 3.68 10.59 -16.23
CA LYS A 417 3.59 12.06 -16.16
C LYS A 417 4.57 12.77 -17.08
N ASP A 418 5.82 12.32 -17.10
CA ASP A 418 6.92 13.05 -17.77
C ASP A 418 7.47 12.31 -18.99
N GLY A 419 7.07 11.06 -19.24
CA GLY A 419 7.56 10.25 -20.36
C GLY A 419 9.03 9.84 -20.23
N VAL A 420 9.59 9.88 -19.00
CA VAL A 420 11.00 9.60 -18.73
C VAL A 420 11.15 8.66 -17.55
N TYR A 421 11.96 7.63 -17.71
CA TYR A 421 12.41 6.74 -16.65
C TYR A 421 13.78 7.19 -16.11
N THR A 422 13.99 7.09 -14.81
CA THR A 422 15.28 7.31 -14.17
C THR A 422 15.83 5.98 -13.66
N PHE A 423 17.04 5.60 -14.06
CA PHE A 423 17.64 4.35 -13.62
C PHE A 423 17.98 4.39 -12.11
N ASN A 424 17.59 3.34 -11.40
CA ASN A 424 17.76 3.22 -9.95
C ASN A 424 19.20 2.96 -9.55
N TYR A 425 19.93 2.15 -10.35
CA TYR A 425 21.30 1.76 -10.07
C TYR A 425 22.16 1.93 -11.32
N GLY A 426 23.27 2.66 -11.14
CA GLY A 426 24.23 2.92 -12.20
C GLY A 426 25.46 2.01 -12.13
N HIS A 427 25.40 0.77 -12.65
CA HIS A 427 26.63 0.11 -13.01
C HIS A 427 27.23 0.84 -14.21
N GLU A 428 28.49 1.27 -14.07
CA GLU A 428 29.19 1.93 -15.16
C GLU A 428 29.37 0.98 -16.35
N VAL A 429 29.16 1.49 -17.55
CA VAL A 429 29.52 0.84 -18.80
C VAL A 429 30.69 1.56 -19.41
N THR A 430 31.51 0.87 -20.20
CA THR A 430 32.69 1.46 -20.83
C THR A 430 32.61 1.29 -22.33
N THR A 431 32.84 2.36 -23.09
CA THR A 431 32.80 2.30 -24.56
C THR A 431 33.92 1.42 -25.11
N SER A 432 33.55 0.46 -25.96
CA SER A 432 34.48 -0.43 -26.69
C SER A 432 34.93 0.13 -28.03
N ILE A 433 34.10 1.04 -28.59
CA ILE A 433 34.32 1.75 -29.85
C ILE A 433 34.07 3.25 -29.66
N PRO A 434 34.55 4.12 -30.56
CA PRO A 434 34.12 5.52 -30.55
C PRO A 434 32.63 5.63 -30.86
N LEU A 435 31.88 6.42 -30.08
CA LEU A 435 30.44 6.58 -30.27
C LEU A 435 30.10 8.06 -30.45
N GLU A 436 29.30 8.36 -31.52
CA GLU A 436 28.68 9.66 -31.64
C GLU A 436 27.60 9.84 -30.55
N ALA A 437 27.58 10.99 -29.90
CA ALA A 437 26.62 11.32 -28.85
C ALA A 437 26.14 12.79 -29.00
N GLU A 438 25.07 13.11 -28.31
CA GLU A 438 24.59 14.49 -28.19
C GLU A 438 24.79 14.96 -26.73
N LEU A 439 25.47 16.07 -26.53
CA LEU A 439 25.71 16.68 -25.23
C LEU A 439 24.49 17.51 -24.82
N LEU A 440 23.89 17.18 -23.69
CA LEU A 440 22.75 17.92 -23.16
C LEU A 440 23.19 19.13 -22.32
N PRO A 441 22.37 20.22 -22.25
CA PRO A 441 21.04 20.36 -22.83
C PRO A 441 21.00 20.83 -24.29
N ASP A 442 22.14 21.25 -24.84
CA ASP A 442 22.20 21.98 -26.12
C ASP A 442 22.13 21.06 -27.35
N MET A 443 22.15 19.74 -27.17
CA MET A 443 22.14 18.70 -28.23
C MET A 443 23.34 18.84 -29.19
N GLU A 444 24.46 19.34 -28.68
CA GLU A 444 25.70 19.47 -29.46
C GLU A 444 26.30 18.10 -29.74
N LYS A 445 26.62 17.81 -31.00
CA LYS A 445 27.28 16.58 -31.37
C LYS A 445 28.68 16.48 -30.77
N THR A 446 28.95 15.36 -30.16
CA THR A 446 30.23 15.01 -29.58
C THR A 446 30.60 13.57 -29.93
N GLU A 447 31.88 13.22 -29.76
CA GLU A 447 32.34 11.85 -29.89
C GLU A 447 32.87 11.37 -28.52
N LEU A 448 32.37 10.20 -28.10
CA LEU A 448 32.86 9.50 -26.92
C LEU A 448 34.01 8.59 -27.34
N PRO A 449 35.25 8.82 -26.89
CA PRO A 449 36.39 7.96 -27.19
C PRO A 449 36.24 6.55 -26.62
N VAL A 450 36.97 5.57 -27.16
CA VAL A 450 37.09 4.25 -26.55
C VAL A 450 37.62 4.35 -25.13
N GLY A 451 37.03 3.56 -24.23
CA GLY A 451 37.39 3.56 -22.81
C GLY A 451 36.70 4.67 -21.97
N THR A 452 35.72 5.36 -22.55
CA THR A 452 34.91 6.31 -21.78
C THR A 452 33.99 5.56 -20.85
N SER A 453 34.11 5.82 -19.53
CA SER A 453 33.21 5.30 -18.49
C SER A 453 31.97 6.17 -18.38
N LEU A 454 30.80 5.58 -18.38
CA LEU A 454 29.49 6.22 -18.41
C LEU A 454 28.54 5.51 -17.43
N THR A 455 27.70 6.29 -16.76
CA THR A 455 26.66 5.79 -15.87
C THR A 455 25.28 6.04 -16.50
N PRO A 456 24.45 5.01 -16.76
CA PRO A 456 23.07 5.21 -17.20
C PRO A 456 22.31 6.10 -16.23
N TYR A 457 21.56 7.07 -16.80
CA TYR A 457 20.86 8.08 -16.02
C TYR A 457 19.36 8.08 -16.28
N GLN A 458 18.95 8.33 -17.52
CA GLN A 458 17.53 8.39 -17.91
C GLN A 458 17.29 7.78 -19.28
N THR A 459 16.01 7.41 -19.56
CA THR A 459 15.57 6.90 -20.86
C THR A 459 14.07 7.13 -21.04
N ASP A 460 13.61 7.20 -22.30
CA ASP A 460 12.17 7.06 -22.61
C ASP A 460 11.75 5.58 -22.76
N GLY A 461 12.70 4.66 -22.61
CA GLY A 461 12.50 3.22 -22.79
C GLY A 461 12.49 2.74 -24.24
N LYS A 462 12.59 3.64 -25.24
CA LYS A 462 12.35 3.34 -26.66
C LYS A 462 13.39 3.88 -27.62
N SER A 463 13.70 5.16 -27.51
CA SER A 463 14.44 5.87 -28.57
C SER A 463 15.78 6.42 -28.13
N TYR A 464 16.00 6.62 -26.84
CA TYR A 464 17.24 7.16 -26.31
C TYR A 464 17.60 6.62 -24.94
N VAL A 465 18.89 6.69 -24.63
CA VAL A 465 19.43 6.59 -23.27
C VAL A 465 20.36 7.77 -22.99
N ASP A 466 20.14 8.41 -21.86
CA ASP A 466 20.99 9.45 -21.31
C ASP A 466 21.96 8.84 -20.31
N LEU A 467 23.24 9.21 -20.42
CA LEU A 467 24.30 8.72 -19.57
C LEU A 467 25.07 9.88 -18.97
N LYS A 468 25.57 9.71 -17.76
CA LYS A 468 26.47 10.65 -17.10
C LYS A 468 27.92 10.26 -17.32
N THR A 469 28.74 11.23 -17.67
CA THR A 469 30.21 11.10 -17.64
C THR A 469 30.73 11.27 -16.21
N LYS A 470 32.01 10.99 -15.98
CA LYS A 470 32.68 11.24 -14.68
C LYS A 470 32.69 12.72 -14.26
N GLU A 471 32.55 13.62 -15.23
CA GLU A 471 32.45 15.08 -15.01
C GLU A 471 30.99 15.54 -14.83
N GLU A 472 30.05 14.61 -14.60
CA GLU A 472 28.61 14.89 -14.46
C GLU A 472 27.96 15.53 -15.71
N GLN A 473 28.60 15.48 -16.87
CA GLN A 473 27.97 15.87 -18.11
C GLN A 473 27.01 14.78 -18.58
N ILE A 474 25.88 15.17 -19.14
CA ILE A 474 24.89 14.24 -19.66
C ILE A 474 25.04 14.14 -21.16
N VAL A 475 25.20 12.92 -21.65
CA VAL A 475 25.27 12.60 -23.08
C VAL A 475 24.12 11.67 -23.45
N ARG A 476 23.51 11.93 -24.59
CA ARG A 476 22.42 11.12 -25.15
C ARG A 476 22.92 10.26 -26.29
N LEU A 477 22.52 8.98 -26.25
CA LEU A 477 22.70 8.03 -27.31
C LEU A 477 21.32 7.57 -27.83
N ALA A 478 21.19 7.43 -29.13
CA ALA A 478 20.00 6.83 -29.73
C ALA A 478 20.00 5.31 -29.49
N ILE A 479 18.86 4.77 -29.12
CA ILE A 479 18.65 3.32 -28.99
C ILE A 479 17.56 2.83 -29.93
N ASP A 480 17.62 1.55 -30.30
CA ASP A 480 16.61 0.85 -31.06
C ASP A 480 16.29 -0.46 -30.35
N GLU A 481 15.04 -0.59 -29.91
CA GLU A 481 14.56 -1.76 -29.18
C GLU A 481 14.00 -2.87 -30.05
N SER A 482 13.99 -2.68 -31.38
CA SER A 482 13.29 -3.58 -32.31
C SER A 482 13.93 -4.99 -32.42
N ASP A 483 15.20 -5.14 -32.05
CA ASP A 483 15.96 -6.38 -32.15
C ASP A 483 16.72 -6.69 -30.86
N TRP A 484 17.06 -7.97 -30.65
CA TRP A 484 17.99 -8.41 -29.61
C TRP A 484 19.31 -8.88 -30.23
N PRO A 485 20.50 -8.45 -29.73
CA PRO A 485 20.69 -7.42 -28.70
C PRO A 485 20.24 -6.04 -29.19
N ARG A 486 19.85 -5.14 -28.26
CA ARG A 486 19.47 -3.76 -28.59
C ARG A 486 20.60 -3.05 -29.32
N LYS A 487 20.25 -2.05 -30.08
CA LYS A 487 21.23 -1.28 -30.85
C LYS A 487 21.38 0.13 -30.28
N VAL A 488 22.64 0.56 -30.15
CA VAL A 488 23.01 1.92 -29.83
C VAL A 488 23.58 2.55 -31.08
N ASN A 489 22.98 3.64 -31.57
CA ASN A 489 23.32 4.27 -32.85
C ASN A 489 23.32 3.27 -34.04
N GLY A 490 22.45 2.25 -33.99
CA GLY A 490 22.36 1.22 -35.03
C GLY A 490 23.39 0.08 -34.92
N ILE A 491 24.25 0.08 -33.91
CA ILE A 491 25.26 -0.96 -33.63
C ILE A 491 24.80 -1.77 -32.40
N PRO A 492 24.93 -3.10 -32.39
CA PRO A 492 24.61 -3.90 -31.21
C PRO A 492 25.30 -3.37 -29.95
N GLU A 493 24.57 -3.29 -28.84
CA GLU A 493 25.09 -2.66 -27.61
C GLU A 493 26.28 -3.42 -27.00
N ASP A 494 26.37 -4.71 -27.18
CA ASP A 494 27.48 -5.57 -26.76
C ASP A 494 28.77 -5.36 -27.60
N GLU A 495 28.64 -4.79 -28.80
CA GLU A 495 29.79 -4.31 -29.58
C GLU A 495 30.19 -2.88 -29.16
N CYS A 496 29.24 -2.11 -28.63
CA CYS A 496 29.47 -0.72 -28.23
C CYS A 496 30.11 -0.56 -26.85
N PHE A 497 29.78 -1.47 -25.93
CA PHE A 497 30.13 -1.35 -24.51
C PHE A 497 30.70 -2.65 -23.92
N GLU A 498 31.59 -2.47 -22.94
CA GLU A 498 32.01 -3.49 -21.98
C GLU A 498 31.21 -3.38 -20.69
N ASN A 499 31.23 -4.45 -19.88
CA ASN A 499 30.58 -4.52 -18.57
C ASN A 499 29.04 -4.49 -18.59
N LEU A 500 28.43 -4.93 -19.67
CA LEU A 500 27.00 -5.18 -19.73
C LEU A 500 26.66 -6.42 -18.88
N MET A 501 25.72 -6.25 -17.96
CA MET A 501 25.20 -7.33 -17.13
C MET A 501 23.74 -7.56 -17.46
N TYR A 502 23.41 -8.76 -17.93
CA TYR A 502 22.03 -9.16 -18.17
C TYR A 502 21.59 -10.15 -17.10
N ALA A 503 20.41 -9.89 -16.49
CA ALA A 503 19.74 -10.88 -15.66
C ALA A 503 18.99 -11.85 -16.59
N GLY A 504 19.23 -13.14 -16.40
CA GLY A 504 18.61 -14.22 -17.18
C GLY A 504 17.49 -14.89 -16.42
#